data_55548a89c9174d562058d4f161831bc4
#
_entry.id   55548a89c9174d562058d4f161831bc4
#
_cell.length_a   1.000
_cell.length_b   1.000
_cell.length_c   1.000
_cell.angle_alpha   90.00
_cell.angle_beta   90.00
_cell.angle_gamma   90.00
#
_symmetry.space_group_name_H-M   'P 1'
#
loop_
_entity.id
_entity.type
_entity.pdbx_description
1 polymer ?
#
loop_
_entity_poly.entity_id
_entity_poly.type
_entity_poly.pdbx_seq_one_letter_code
_entity_poly.pdbx_strand_id
1 'polypeptide(L)'
;KAIEKGKYRVAANESFFSSSKKSTLSVILEKWFNERVEYKNLMKKAYKAKDTEKGKYYYLMQYTMKILLNSLYGATAVPSFRYGMNHSILSEAITLSGHRIIQESALCANKYYSKIMEGEIPKDKFISKLKIWH
;
A
#
# COMPACT_ATOMS: atom_id res chain seq x y z
N LYS A 1 11.09 30.03 -6.60
CA LYS A 1 11.27 29.17 -7.80
C LYS A 1 10.12 28.20 -7.79
N ALA A 2 9.26 28.25 -8.82
CA ALA A 2 8.14 27.33 -8.94
C ALA A 2 8.66 25.89 -9.03
N ILE A 3 8.13 25.01 -8.18
CA ILE A 3 8.36 23.58 -8.28
C ILE A 3 7.72 23.14 -9.60
N GLU A 4 8.52 22.70 -10.56
CA GLU A 4 8.00 22.22 -11.84
C GLU A 4 7.04 21.06 -11.59
N LYS A 5 5.77 21.23 -12.00
CA LYS A 5 4.71 20.23 -11.83
C LYS A 5 5.18 18.89 -12.41
N GLY A 6 5.18 17.86 -11.58
CA GLY A 6 5.50 16.48 -11.98
C GLY A 6 6.95 16.03 -11.76
N LYS A 7 7.88 16.91 -11.46
CA LYS A 7 9.31 16.56 -11.26
C LYS A 7 9.61 16.06 -9.87
N TYR A 8 8.78 16.43 -8.87
CA TYR A 8 8.89 16.02 -7.48
C TYR A 8 7.55 15.59 -6.90
N ARG A 9 7.59 14.67 -5.98
CA ARG A 9 6.45 14.28 -5.13
C ARG A 9 6.73 14.72 -3.71
N VAL A 10 5.74 15.29 -3.05
CA VAL A 10 5.83 15.75 -1.67
C VAL A 10 5.17 14.72 -0.76
N ALA A 11 5.87 14.26 0.25
CA ALA A 11 5.32 13.38 1.30
C ALA A 11 4.64 14.20 2.41
N ALA A 12 3.93 13.52 3.29
CA ALA A 12 3.19 14.17 4.38
C ALA A 12 4.10 14.85 5.44
N ASN A 13 5.38 14.48 5.50
CA ASN A 13 6.40 15.15 6.29
C ASN A 13 7.14 16.28 5.54
N GLU A 14 6.53 16.79 4.46
CA GLU A 14 7.06 17.86 3.61
C GLU A 14 8.36 17.52 2.87
N SER A 15 8.82 16.27 2.91
CA SER A 15 9.99 15.83 2.16
C SER A 15 9.70 15.71 0.68
N PHE A 16 10.68 16.10 -0.15
CA PHE A 16 10.58 16.06 -1.61
C PHE A 16 11.30 14.85 -2.17
N PHE A 17 10.59 14.06 -2.95
CA PHE A 17 11.14 12.91 -3.66
C PHE A 17 11.12 13.16 -5.16
N SER A 18 12.26 12.97 -5.82
CA SER A 18 12.34 13.08 -7.29
C SER A 18 11.52 11.98 -7.95
N SER A 19 10.71 12.36 -8.94
CA SER A 19 9.96 11.42 -9.77
C SER A 19 10.66 11.05 -11.08
N SER A 20 11.85 11.62 -11.32
CA SER A 20 12.59 11.41 -12.58
C SER A 20 13.18 10.02 -12.73
N LYS A 21 13.54 9.36 -11.62
CA LYS A 21 14.08 7.99 -11.60
C LYS A 21 13.48 7.19 -10.46
N LYS A 22 13.14 5.93 -10.71
CA LYS A 22 12.79 4.99 -9.64
C LYS A 22 14.03 4.69 -8.80
N SER A 23 13.91 4.74 -7.48
CA SER A 23 14.98 4.31 -6.58
C SER A 23 15.14 2.79 -6.62
N THR A 24 16.31 2.28 -6.31
CA THR A 24 16.59 0.84 -6.20
C THR A 24 15.63 0.17 -5.21
N LEU A 25 15.34 0.80 -4.08
CA LEU A 25 14.37 0.30 -3.11
C LEU A 25 12.97 0.17 -3.70
N SER A 26 12.51 1.17 -4.47
CA SER A 26 11.20 1.12 -5.11
C SER A 26 11.10 -0.02 -6.12
N VAL A 27 12.18 -0.29 -6.86
CA VAL A 27 12.22 -1.40 -7.83
C VAL A 27 12.13 -2.75 -7.12
N ILE A 28 12.88 -2.93 -6.02
CA ILE A 28 12.85 -4.16 -5.22
C ILE A 28 11.47 -4.36 -4.59
N LEU A 29 10.90 -3.32 -3.99
CA LEU A 29 9.56 -3.38 -3.36
C LEU A 29 8.48 -3.72 -4.39
N GLU A 30 8.51 -3.12 -5.57
CA GLU A 30 7.57 -3.41 -6.65
C GLU A 30 7.66 -4.87 -7.11
N LYS A 31 8.89 -5.39 -7.27
CA LYS A 31 9.13 -6.80 -7.60
C LYS A 31 8.52 -7.73 -6.55
N TRP A 32 8.88 -7.57 -5.29
CA TRP A 32 8.39 -8.41 -4.19
C TRP A 32 6.87 -8.31 -4.00
N PHE A 33 6.32 -7.11 -4.19
CA PHE A 33 4.88 -6.91 -4.12
C PHE A 33 4.15 -7.67 -5.23
N ASN A 34 4.64 -7.61 -6.47
CA ASN A 34 4.06 -8.32 -7.60
C ASN A 34 4.15 -9.84 -7.42
N GLU A 35 5.29 -10.36 -6.99
CA GLU A 35 5.47 -11.77 -6.65
C GLU A 35 4.47 -12.21 -5.55
N ARG A 36 4.29 -11.40 -4.53
CA ARG A 36 3.30 -11.67 -3.48
C ARG A 36 1.88 -11.74 -4.03
N VAL A 37 1.50 -10.83 -4.92
CA VAL A 37 0.17 -10.83 -5.55
C VAL A 37 -0.02 -12.08 -6.39
N GLU A 38 1.00 -12.50 -7.14
CA GLU A 38 0.99 -13.72 -7.93
C GLU A 38 0.79 -14.97 -7.05
N TYR A 39 1.61 -15.14 -6.01
CA TYR A 39 1.46 -16.27 -5.06
C TYR A 39 0.09 -16.26 -4.38
N LYS A 40 -0.45 -15.09 -4.04
CA LYS A 40 -1.80 -14.98 -3.49
C LYS A 40 -2.89 -15.45 -4.47
N ASN A 41 -2.73 -15.16 -5.74
CA ASN A 41 -3.65 -15.61 -6.78
C ASN A 41 -3.53 -17.12 -7.03
N LEU A 42 -2.30 -17.67 -7.07
CA LEU A 42 -2.05 -19.10 -7.17
C LEU A 42 -2.60 -19.86 -5.97
N MET A 43 -2.42 -19.33 -4.77
CA MET A 43 -3.02 -19.88 -3.53
C MET A 43 -4.54 -19.99 -3.64
N LYS A 44 -5.21 -18.92 -4.09
CA LYS A 44 -6.67 -18.93 -4.26
C LYS A 44 -7.11 -19.97 -5.29
N LYS A 45 -6.37 -20.12 -6.41
CA LYS A 45 -6.66 -21.13 -7.45
C LYS A 45 -6.47 -22.54 -6.91
N ALA A 46 -5.38 -22.81 -6.17
CA ALA A 46 -5.12 -24.11 -5.58
C ALA A 46 -6.21 -24.54 -4.58
N TYR A 47 -6.64 -23.63 -3.69
CA TYR A 47 -7.73 -23.93 -2.75
C TYR A 47 -9.08 -24.15 -3.45
N LYS A 48 -9.38 -23.42 -4.54
CA LYS A 48 -10.57 -23.67 -5.36
C LYS A 48 -10.53 -25.04 -6.04
N ALA A 49 -9.34 -25.50 -6.44
CA ALA A 49 -9.14 -26.83 -7.00
C ALA A 49 -9.05 -27.94 -5.94
N LYS A 50 -9.26 -27.59 -4.64
CA LYS A 50 -9.12 -28.52 -3.48
C LYS A 50 -7.71 -29.11 -3.32
N ASP A 51 -6.69 -28.53 -3.97
CA ASP A 51 -5.28 -28.91 -3.81
C ASP A 51 -4.71 -28.19 -2.57
N THR A 52 -4.91 -28.82 -1.42
CA THR A 52 -4.54 -28.23 -0.11
C THR A 52 -3.02 -28.08 0.04
N GLU A 53 -2.22 -28.99 -0.55
CA GLU A 53 -0.77 -28.95 -0.41
C GLU A 53 -0.19 -27.78 -1.18
N LYS A 54 -0.56 -27.62 -2.47
CA LYS A 54 -0.17 -26.42 -3.23
C LYS A 54 -0.72 -25.14 -2.63
N GLY A 55 -1.94 -25.17 -2.07
CA GLY A 55 -2.52 -24.05 -1.35
C GLY A 55 -1.63 -23.59 -0.19
N LYS A 56 -1.18 -24.52 0.65
CA LYS A 56 -0.25 -24.25 1.77
C LYS A 56 1.11 -23.75 1.27
N TYR A 57 1.65 -24.36 0.24
CA TYR A 57 2.91 -23.90 -0.36
C TYR A 57 2.85 -22.44 -0.79
N TYR A 58 1.85 -22.08 -1.60
CA TYR A 58 1.68 -20.69 -2.05
C TYR A 58 1.34 -19.72 -0.92
N TYR A 59 0.65 -20.18 0.12
CA TYR A 59 0.44 -19.41 1.34
C TYR A 59 1.78 -19.04 2.00
N LEU A 60 2.69 -19.99 2.18
CA LEU A 60 4.01 -19.74 2.75
C LEU A 60 4.81 -18.76 1.90
N MET A 61 4.81 -18.94 0.58
CA MET A 61 5.52 -18.05 -0.35
C MET A 61 5.02 -16.61 -0.26
N GLN A 62 3.69 -16.38 -0.32
CA GLN A 62 3.15 -15.02 -0.18
C GLN A 62 3.40 -14.43 1.22
N TYR A 63 3.44 -15.26 2.24
CA TYR A 63 3.74 -14.83 3.62
C TYR A 63 5.20 -14.40 3.76
N THR A 64 6.13 -15.16 3.18
CA THR A 64 7.55 -14.80 3.12
C THR A 64 7.76 -13.45 2.43
N MET A 65 7.11 -13.22 1.29
CA MET A 65 7.17 -11.92 0.61
C MET A 65 6.61 -10.79 1.48
N LYS A 66 5.55 -11.05 2.26
CA LYS A 66 5.02 -10.07 3.24
C LYS A 66 6.07 -9.71 4.30
N ILE A 67 6.78 -10.71 4.83
CA ILE A 67 7.83 -10.47 5.82
C ILE A 67 8.96 -9.66 5.21
N LEU A 68 9.42 -9.98 4.01
CA LEU A 68 10.49 -9.24 3.31
C LEU A 68 10.11 -7.77 3.07
N LEU A 69 8.87 -7.51 2.62
CA LEU A 69 8.37 -6.15 2.43
C LEU A 69 8.36 -5.35 3.74
N ASN A 70 7.88 -5.95 4.84
CA ASN A 70 7.84 -5.31 6.14
C ASN A 70 9.25 -5.10 6.72
N SER A 71 10.15 -6.07 6.54
CA SER A 71 11.54 -5.97 7.00
C SER A 71 12.31 -4.86 6.28
N LEU A 72 12.09 -4.71 4.98
CA LEU A 72 12.72 -3.63 4.22
C LEU A 72 12.23 -2.26 4.70
N TYR A 73 10.92 -2.11 4.95
CA TYR A 73 10.38 -0.90 5.58
C TYR A 73 11.01 -0.66 6.96
N GLY A 74 11.03 -1.68 7.82
CA GLY A 74 11.64 -1.60 9.15
C GLY A 74 13.10 -1.20 9.10
N ALA A 75 13.87 -1.74 8.14
CA ALA A 75 15.28 -1.39 7.94
C ALA A 75 15.48 0.10 7.62
N THR A 76 14.54 0.76 6.96
CA THR A 76 14.64 2.22 6.69
C THR A 76 14.56 3.08 7.93
N ALA A 77 14.06 2.54 9.06
CA ALA A 77 13.97 3.24 10.35
C ALA A 77 15.19 2.99 11.25
N VAL A 78 16.05 2.00 10.93
CA VAL A 78 17.18 1.62 11.77
C VAL A 78 18.38 2.53 11.51
N PRO A 79 18.96 3.17 12.55
CA PRO A 79 20.09 4.10 12.39
C PRO A 79 21.32 3.51 11.72
N SER A 80 21.57 2.21 11.87
CA SER A 80 22.71 1.51 11.25
C SER A 80 22.50 1.22 9.78
N PHE A 81 21.27 1.25 9.30
CA PHE A 81 20.94 1.06 7.88
C PHE A 81 21.03 2.39 7.13
N ARG A 82 22.24 2.73 6.72
CA ARG A 82 22.52 4.00 6.03
C ARG A 82 22.09 3.94 4.56
N TYR A 83 20.82 4.09 4.31
CA TYR A 83 20.32 4.31 2.96
C TYR A 83 20.03 5.82 2.77
N GLY A 84 21.04 6.54 2.32
CA GLY A 84 21.00 8.00 2.20
C GLY A 84 21.40 8.72 3.49
N MET A 85 21.44 10.06 3.44
CA MET A 85 21.94 10.90 4.54
C MET A 85 21.01 10.99 5.74
N ASN A 86 19.71 10.69 5.57
CA ASN A 86 18.70 10.80 6.63
C ASN A 86 17.71 9.61 6.57
N HIS A 87 18.09 8.50 7.17
CA HIS A 87 17.29 7.27 7.23
C HIS A 87 15.90 7.45 7.88
N SER A 88 15.78 8.30 8.90
CA SER A 88 14.50 8.57 9.58
C SER A 88 13.46 9.29 8.69
N ILE A 89 13.90 10.14 7.79
CA ILE A 89 13.02 10.92 6.89
C ILE A 89 12.19 10.00 5.99
N LEU A 90 12.77 8.91 5.48
CA LEU A 90 12.06 7.99 4.59
C LEU A 90 10.98 7.20 5.34
N SER A 91 11.30 6.64 6.51
CA SER A 91 10.34 5.91 7.33
C SER A 91 9.23 6.82 7.84
N GLU A 92 9.56 8.04 8.25
CA GLU A 92 8.60 9.06 8.65
C GLU A 92 7.68 9.47 7.50
N ALA A 93 8.23 9.73 6.31
CA ALA A 93 7.46 10.05 5.11
C ALA A 93 6.44 8.96 4.78
N ILE A 94 6.83 7.69 4.87
CA ILE A 94 5.94 6.54 4.61
C ILE A 94 4.83 6.49 5.67
N THR A 95 5.18 6.58 6.96
CA THR A 95 4.22 6.48 8.06
C THR A 95 3.21 7.61 8.05
N LEU A 96 3.67 8.86 7.95
CA LEU A 96 2.79 10.03 7.94
C LEU A 96 1.92 10.09 6.68
N SER A 97 2.46 9.69 5.52
CA SER A 97 1.64 9.59 4.30
C SER A 97 0.56 8.52 4.44
N GLY A 98 0.87 7.37 5.04
CA GLY A 98 -0.12 6.34 5.36
C GLY A 98 -1.20 6.84 6.31
N HIS A 99 -0.80 7.53 7.38
CA HIS A 99 -1.73 8.15 8.34
C HIS A 99 -2.68 9.16 7.67
N ARG A 100 -2.13 10.03 6.83
CA ARG A 100 -2.93 11.00 6.07
C ARG A 100 -3.94 10.32 5.14
N ILE A 101 -3.55 9.26 4.42
CA ILE A 101 -4.45 8.49 3.56
C ILE A 101 -5.60 7.90 4.38
N ILE A 102 -5.32 7.34 5.56
CA ILE A 102 -6.35 6.79 6.45
C ILE A 102 -7.33 7.88 6.91
N GLN A 103 -6.82 9.03 7.33
CA GLN A 103 -7.65 10.16 7.77
C GLN A 103 -8.53 10.68 6.62
N GLU A 104 -7.97 10.91 5.44
CA GLU A 104 -8.73 11.36 4.27
C GLU A 104 -9.79 10.31 3.86
N SER A 105 -9.45 9.01 3.92
CA SER A 105 -10.39 7.93 3.63
C SER A 105 -11.55 7.90 4.63
N ALA A 106 -11.27 8.11 5.92
CA ALA A 106 -12.30 8.18 6.96
C ALA A 106 -13.22 9.39 6.76
N LEU A 107 -12.66 10.56 6.45
CA LEU A 107 -13.45 11.76 6.13
C LEU A 107 -14.33 11.57 4.90
N CYS A 108 -13.80 10.97 3.83
CA CYS A 108 -14.57 10.64 2.63
C CYS A 108 -15.70 9.65 2.93
N ALA A 109 -15.43 8.61 3.74
CA ALA A 109 -16.43 7.64 4.16
C ALA A 109 -17.55 8.32 4.96
N ASN A 110 -17.19 9.11 5.98
CA ASN A 110 -18.17 9.84 6.79
C ASN A 110 -19.04 10.76 5.93
N LYS A 111 -18.43 11.54 5.04
CA LYS A 111 -19.16 12.41 4.11
C LYS A 111 -20.12 11.63 3.22
N TYR A 112 -19.72 10.44 2.77
CA TYR A 112 -20.55 9.57 1.96
C TYR A 112 -21.73 8.99 2.76
N TYR A 113 -21.48 8.57 4.02
CA TYR A 113 -22.53 8.10 4.92
C TYR A 113 -23.54 9.20 5.26
N SER A 114 -23.09 10.43 5.54
CA SER A 114 -23.99 11.55 5.78
C SER A 114 -24.94 11.77 4.61
N LYS A 115 -24.44 11.74 3.38
CA LYS A 115 -25.28 11.88 2.17
C LYS A 115 -26.29 10.74 1.99
N ILE A 116 -25.98 9.54 2.42
CA ILE A 116 -26.94 8.42 2.45
C ILE A 116 -28.01 8.65 3.50
N MET A 117 -27.63 9.13 4.68
CA MET A 117 -28.58 9.42 5.76
C MET A 117 -29.51 10.59 5.45
N GLU A 118 -29.01 11.59 4.73
CA GLU A 118 -29.77 12.75 4.25
C GLU A 118 -30.67 12.42 3.02
N GLY A 119 -30.55 11.20 2.48
CA GLY A 119 -31.36 10.73 1.34
C GLY A 119 -30.86 11.19 -0.03
N GLU A 120 -29.72 11.88 -0.11
CA GLU A 120 -29.12 12.32 -1.38
C GLU A 120 -28.61 11.14 -2.23
N ILE A 121 -28.23 10.03 -1.59
CA ILE A 121 -27.74 8.81 -2.25
C ILE A 121 -28.63 7.64 -1.84
N PRO A 122 -29.25 6.91 -2.79
CA PRO A 122 -30.05 5.74 -2.50
C PRO A 122 -29.24 4.64 -1.82
N LYS A 123 -29.80 4.04 -0.75
CA LYS A 123 -29.17 2.95 0.02
C LYS A 123 -28.79 1.75 -0.86
N ASP A 124 -29.54 1.48 -1.90
CA ASP A 124 -29.29 0.36 -2.84
C ASP A 124 -27.98 0.51 -3.62
N LYS A 125 -27.59 1.74 -3.98
CA LYS A 125 -26.30 2.02 -4.64
C LYS A 125 -25.11 1.78 -3.73
N PHE A 126 -25.27 1.89 -2.42
CA PHE A 126 -24.25 1.59 -1.45
C PHE A 126 -24.00 0.09 -1.34
N ILE A 127 -25.04 -0.71 -1.22
CA ILE A 127 -24.96 -2.17 -1.11
C ILE A 127 -24.36 -2.78 -2.38
N SER A 128 -24.70 -2.27 -3.57
CA SER A 128 -24.14 -2.76 -4.82
C SER A 128 -22.64 -2.48 -4.96
N LYS A 129 -22.15 -1.36 -4.46
CA LYS A 129 -20.71 -1.04 -4.45
C LYS A 129 -19.90 -1.83 -3.43
N LEU A 130 -20.47 -2.15 -2.25
CA LEU A 130 -19.82 -3.00 -1.26
C LEU A 130 -19.60 -4.45 -1.76
N LYS A 131 -20.47 -4.96 -2.63
CA LYS A 131 -20.32 -6.31 -3.23
C LYS A 131 -19.14 -6.43 -4.22
N ILE A 132 -18.56 -5.32 -4.68
CA ILE A 132 -17.41 -5.32 -5.59
C ILE A 132 -16.10 -5.63 -4.84
N TRP A 133 -16.07 -5.56 -3.50
CA TRP A 133 -14.89 -5.76 -2.67
C TRP A 133 -14.77 -7.19 -2.08
N HIS A 134 -15.66 -8.09 -2.42
CA HIS A 134 -15.60 -9.52 -2.13
C HIS A 134 -15.25 -10.29 -3.42
#